data_8ace9f1c5fb41c81c148973a717ab26d
#
_entry.id   8ace9f1c5fb41c81c148973a717ab26d
#
_cell.length_a   1.000
_cell.length_b   1.000
_cell.length_c   1.000
_cell.angle_alpha   90.00
_cell.angle_beta   90.00
_cell.angle_gamma   90.00
#
_symmetry.space_group_name_H-M   'P 1'
#
loop_
_entity.id
_entity.type
_entity.pdbx_description
1 polymer ?
#
loop_
_entity_poly.entity_id
_entity_poly.type
_entity_poly.pdbx_seq_one_letter_code
_entity_poly.pdbx_strand_id
1 'polypeptide(L)' 'MTNADMELDARGLNCPLPILRAKKSINELSPGQVLRIVATDPGSVKDFEAFSKQTGNELLESTEENGEFVYLIKKAGG' A
#
# COMPACT_ATOMS: atom_id res chain seq x y z
N MET A 1 -8.28 -9.14 -13.23
CA MET A 1 -7.57 -7.92 -12.84
C MET A 1 -8.25 -7.28 -11.64
N THR A 2 -7.48 -7.01 -10.60
CA THR A 2 -8.01 -6.33 -9.43
C THR A 2 -8.01 -4.84 -9.70
N ASN A 3 -9.18 -4.22 -9.67
CA ASN A 3 -9.29 -2.78 -9.84
C ASN A 3 -9.17 -2.11 -8.48
N ALA A 4 -8.24 -1.17 -8.37
CA ALA A 4 -8.07 -0.40 -7.15
C ALA A 4 -9.06 0.77 -7.14
N ASP A 5 -9.59 1.06 -5.96
CA ASP A 5 -10.50 2.19 -5.79
C ASP A 5 -9.74 3.50 -5.69
N MET A 6 -8.46 3.44 -5.28
CA MET A 6 -7.60 4.61 -5.17
C MET A 6 -6.17 4.20 -5.52
N GLU A 7 -5.41 5.11 -6.09
CA GLU A 7 -3.99 4.89 -6.38
C GLU A 7 -3.14 5.90 -5.63
N LEU A 8 -2.00 5.44 -5.12
CA LEU A 8 -1.02 6.28 -4.46
C LEU A 8 0.32 6.15 -5.17
N ASP A 9 0.84 7.27 -5.66
CA ASP A 9 2.16 7.32 -6.25
C ASP A 9 3.16 7.69 -5.15
N ALA A 10 3.92 6.69 -4.70
CA ALA A 10 4.95 6.87 -3.69
C ALA A 10 6.35 6.71 -4.27
N ARG A 11 6.48 6.84 -5.60
CA ARG A 11 7.79 6.72 -6.25
C ARG A 11 8.68 7.88 -5.83
N GLY A 12 9.96 7.57 -5.61
CA GLY A 12 10.93 8.55 -5.17
C GLY A 12 10.90 8.87 -3.68
N LEU A 13 9.94 8.30 -2.93
CA LEU A 13 9.85 8.50 -1.50
C LEU A 13 10.63 7.42 -0.76
N ASN A 14 11.31 7.83 0.32
CA ASN A 14 12.05 6.91 1.18
C ASN A 14 11.28 6.63 2.46
N CYS A 15 11.54 5.45 3.04
CA CYS A 15 10.96 5.06 4.33
C CYS A 15 11.19 6.19 5.37
N PRO A 16 10.19 6.58 6.17
CA PRO A 16 8.86 5.95 6.27
C PRO A 16 7.76 6.64 5.44
N LEU A 17 8.13 7.49 4.49
CA LEU A 17 7.15 8.30 3.75
C LEU A 17 6.10 7.47 3.00
N PRO A 18 6.45 6.37 2.31
CA PRO A 18 5.42 5.57 1.63
C PRO A 18 4.34 5.06 2.60
N ILE A 19 4.74 4.63 3.78
CA ILE A 19 3.80 4.13 4.79
C ILE A 19 2.91 5.27 5.31
N LEU A 20 3.48 6.43 5.58
CA LEU A 20 2.72 7.57 6.07
C LEU A 20 1.67 8.01 5.06
N ARG A 21 2.05 8.05 3.77
CA ARG A 21 1.12 8.40 2.70
C ARG A 21 0.03 7.35 2.54
N ALA A 22 0.41 6.07 2.61
CA ALA A 22 -0.54 4.98 2.50
C ALA A 22 -1.56 5.00 3.64
N LYS A 23 -1.09 5.28 4.85
CA LYS A 23 -1.97 5.37 6.01
C LYS A 23 -3.03 6.45 5.83
N LYS A 24 -2.62 7.61 5.33
CA LYS A 24 -3.55 8.71 5.05
C LYS A 24 -4.56 8.31 3.98
N SER A 25 -4.09 7.70 2.89
CA SER A 25 -4.97 7.29 1.80
C SER A 25 -5.97 6.23 2.24
N ILE A 26 -5.53 5.26 3.02
CA ILE A 26 -6.39 4.19 3.52
C ILE A 26 -7.49 4.75 4.42
N ASN A 27 -7.16 5.77 5.22
CA ASN A 27 -8.17 6.40 6.09
C ASN A 27 -9.28 7.07 5.29
N GLU A 28 -9.04 7.42 4.04
CA GLU A 28 -10.04 8.01 3.17
C GLU A 28 -10.93 6.98 2.47
N LEU A 29 -10.53 5.69 2.54
CA LEU A 29 -11.29 4.62 1.91
C LEU A 29 -12.36 4.07 2.84
N SER A 30 -13.38 3.47 2.23
CA SER A 30 -14.38 2.70 2.96
C SER A 30 -13.91 1.26 3.12
N PRO A 31 -14.39 0.55 4.16
CA PRO A 31 -14.02 -0.85 4.33
C PRO A 31 -14.31 -1.67 3.07
N GLY A 32 -13.37 -2.51 2.70
CA GLY A 32 -13.49 -3.35 1.51
C GLY A 32 -12.93 -2.72 0.26
N GLN A 33 -12.61 -1.44 0.27
CA GLN A 33 -11.99 -0.77 -0.87
C GLN A 33 -10.50 -1.06 -0.91
N VAL A 34 -9.91 -0.96 -2.09
CA VAL A 34 -8.52 -1.34 -2.35
C VAL A 34 -7.69 -0.13 -2.73
N LEU A 35 -6.52 0.00 -2.13
CA LEU A 35 -5.52 1.01 -2.46
C LEU A 35 -4.38 0.37 -3.24
N ARG A 36 -4.04 0.92 -4.39
CA ARG A 36 -2.88 0.53 -5.16
C ARG A 36 -1.76 1.52 -4.89
N ILE A 37 -0.60 1.01 -4.48
CA ILE A 37 0.55 1.84 -4.13
C ILE A 37 1.71 1.44 -5.03
N VAL A 38 2.39 2.44 -5.60
CA VAL A 38 3.62 2.22 -6.36
C VAL A 38 4.75 2.94 -5.62
N ALA A 39 5.78 2.20 -5.24
CA ALA A 39 6.93 2.72 -4.53
C ALA A 39 8.23 2.27 -5.19
N THR A 40 9.32 2.97 -4.93
CA THR A 40 10.65 2.61 -5.47
C THR A 40 11.64 2.27 -4.39
N ASP A 41 11.29 2.43 -3.12
CA ASP A 41 12.16 2.11 -2.00
C ASP A 41 12.11 0.61 -1.70
N PRO A 42 13.25 -0.13 -1.80
CA PRO A 42 13.26 -1.56 -1.50
C PRO A 42 12.81 -1.90 -0.08
N GLY A 43 13.01 -0.99 0.87
CA GLY A 43 12.56 -1.18 2.25
C GLY A 43 11.06 -1.18 2.41
N SER A 44 10.32 -0.71 1.40
CA SER A 44 8.87 -0.65 1.47
C SER A 44 8.22 -2.03 1.58
N VAL A 45 8.87 -3.08 1.09
CA VAL A 45 8.31 -4.44 1.17
C VAL A 45 8.03 -4.83 2.60
N LYS A 46 9.04 -4.74 3.46
CA LYS A 46 8.88 -5.07 4.88
C LYS A 46 7.96 -4.10 5.60
N ASP A 47 8.02 -2.83 5.23
CA ASP A 47 7.19 -1.81 5.84
C ASP A 47 5.72 -2.07 5.59
N PHE A 48 5.34 -2.43 4.36
CA PHE A 48 3.95 -2.69 4.04
C PHE A 48 3.46 -4.02 4.61
N GLU A 49 4.33 -5.02 4.72
CA GLU A 49 3.97 -6.26 5.40
C GLU A 49 3.66 -5.99 6.88
N ALA A 50 4.50 -5.21 7.55
CA ALA A 50 4.29 -4.84 8.95
C ALA A 50 3.03 -3.98 9.10
N PHE A 51 2.85 -3.02 8.19
CA PHE A 51 1.67 -2.15 8.19
C PHE A 51 0.38 -2.96 8.12
N SER A 52 0.33 -3.95 7.22
CA SER A 52 -0.85 -4.79 7.06
C SER A 52 -1.15 -5.59 8.32
N LYS A 53 -0.11 -6.15 8.95
CA LYS A 53 -0.28 -6.91 10.18
C LYS A 53 -0.75 -6.03 11.34
N GLN A 54 -0.19 -4.83 11.46
CA GLN A 54 -0.51 -3.94 12.57
C GLN A 54 -1.90 -3.32 12.46
N THR A 55 -2.35 -3.05 11.25
CA THR A 55 -3.63 -2.38 11.02
C THR A 55 -4.78 -3.32 10.72
N GLY A 56 -4.47 -4.58 10.40
CA GLY A 56 -5.48 -5.54 9.98
C GLY A 56 -5.94 -5.37 8.54
N ASN A 57 -5.39 -4.40 7.82
CA ASN A 57 -5.67 -4.26 6.40
C ASN A 57 -4.99 -5.39 5.64
N GLU A 58 -5.68 -5.93 4.63
CA GLU A 58 -5.18 -7.10 3.93
C GLU A 58 -4.27 -6.71 2.76
N LEU A 59 -3.05 -7.21 2.76
CA LEU A 59 -2.12 -7.04 1.64
C LEU A 59 -2.45 -8.09 0.59
N LEU A 60 -3.19 -7.69 -0.43
CA LEU A 60 -3.66 -8.62 -1.46
C LEU A 60 -2.56 -9.01 -2.42
N GLU A 61 -1.69 -8.07 -2.75
CA GLU A 61 -0.65 -8.29 -3.73
C GLU A 61 0.57 -7.46 -3.40
N SER A 62 1.75 -8.05 -3.65
CA SER A 62 3.01 -7.36 -3.47
C SER A 62 3.93 -7.87 -4.59
N THR A 63 4.20 -7.01 -5.56
CA THR A 63 5.00 -7.37 -6.73
C THR A 63 6.09 -6.35 -6.96
N GLU A 64 7.14 -6.79 -7.66
CA GLU A 64 8.23 -5.92 -8.07
C GLU A 64 8.42 -6.03 -9.58
N GLU A 65 8.54 -4.91 -10.26
CA GLU A 65 8.74 -4.88 -11.69
C GLU A 65 9.55 -3.63 -12.06
N ASN A 66 10.70 -3.83 -12.71
CA ASN A 66 11.55 -2.73 -13.19
C ASN A 66 11.91 -1.71 -12.10
N GLY A 67 12.21 -2.20 -10.89
CA GLY A 67 12.59 -1.32 -9.79
C GLY A 67 11.42 -0.64 -9.09
N GLU A 68 10.21 -0.93 -9.50
CA GLU A 68 9.00 -0.42 -8.85
C GLU A 68 8.32 -1.53 -8.07
N PHE A 69 7.85 -1.20 -6.88
CA PHE A 69 7.14 -2.13 -6.00
C PHE A 69 5.68 -1.74 -5.97
N VAL A 70 4.81 -2.67 -6.34
CA VAL A 70 3.37 -2.42 -6.41
C VAL A 70 2.66 -3.23 -5.34
N TYR A 71 1.82 -2.54 -4.57
CA TYR A 71 1.06 -3.15 -3.47
C TYR A 71 -0.43 -2.90 -3.67
N LEU A 72 -1.23 -3.93 -3.41
CA LEU A 72 -2.68 -3.79 -3.34
C LEU A 72 -3.10 -4.09 -1.91
N ILE A 73 -3.66 -3.11 -1.24
CA ILE A 73 -4.08 -3.24 0.16
C ILE A 73 -5.58 -2.97 0.26
N LYS A 74 -6.29 -3.95 0.83
CA LYS A 74 -7.73 -3.84 1.06
C LYS A 74 -7.98 -3.32 2.46
N LYS A 75 -8.79 -2.27 2.58
CA LYS A 75 -9.09 -1.70 3.88
C LYS A 75 -9.90 -2.67 4.73
N ALA A 76 -9.47 -2.84 5.97
CA ALA A 76 -10.15 -3.73 6.90
C ALA A 76 -11.57 -3.24 7.19
N GLY A 77 -12.48 -4.19 7.36
CA GLY A 77 -13.86 -3.89 7.71
C GLY A 77 -14.00 -3.56 9.17
N GLY A 78 -14.52 -2.44 9.42
CA GLY A 78 -14.95 -1.97 10.68
C GLY A 78 -14.15 -2.15 11.88
#